data_2fdf7d7673b7c50415ce13fd5638778f
#
_entry.id   2fdf7d7673b7c50415ce13fd5638778f
#
_cell.length_a   1.000
_cell.length_b   1.000
_cell.length_c   1.000
_cell.angle_alpha   90.00
_cell.angle_beta   90.00
_cell.angle_gamma   90.00
#
_symmetry.space_group_name_H-M   'P 1'
#
loop_
_entity.id
_entity.type
_entity.pdbx_description
1 polymer ?
#
loop_
_entity_poly.entity_id
_entity_poly.type
_entity_poly.pdbx_seq_one_letter_code
_entity_poly.pdbx_strand_id
1 'polypeptide(L)'
;MPRACLLTPPDFCVLWRSAAAAALMLLLGGWVFAQGLAFSEALLGWMEREYGVAARDRVIELQELIAASAQISESGRLERVNAFFNRVSYDSDYALWDQKDYWATPFEVLGVNSADCEDYAISKYFTLISMGVDEDRLRITYVKSLTLNEAHMVLAYYPSAEAEPLILDNLTGNIQPAGERTDLVPVYSFNGADLWLAVNRMDGKKVGDADRLSLWQAYQAKLMRQMAVGQ
;
A
#
# COMPACT_ATOMS: atom_id res chain seq x y z
N MET A 1 -8.97 -50.24 61.55
CA MET A 1 -8.60 -50.65 60.19
C MET A 1 -9.10 -49.57 59.23
N PRO A 2 -8.24 -48.70 58.69
CA PRO A 2 -8.64 -47.73 57.67
C PRO A 2 -8.47 -48.31 56.26
N ARG A 3 -9.46 -48.09 55.42
CA ARG A 3 -9.50 -48.47 54.01
C ARG A 3 -8.60 -47.54 53.17
N ALA A 4 -7.69 -48.09 52.44
CA ALA A 4 -6.86 -47.42 51.45
C ALA A 4 -7.70 -46.99 50.24
N CYS A 5 -7.67 -45.71 49.89
CA CYS A 5 -8.25 -45.15 48.71
C CYS A 5 -7.23 -45.26 47.54
N LEU A 6 -7.54 -46.09 46.56
CA LEU A 6 -6.74 -46.26 45.33
C LEU A 6 -7.07 -45.11 44.37
N LEU A 7 -6.11 -44.19 44.17
CA LEU A 7 -6.16 -43.17 43.13
C LEU A 7 -5.80 -43.80 41.80
N THR A 8 -6.69 -43.77 40.83
CA THR A 8 -6.44 -44.10 39.43
C THR A 8 -5.64 -42.98 38.76
N PRO A 9 -4.64 -43.27 37.90
CA PRO A 9 -3.91 -42.23 37.21
C PRO A 9 -4.77 -41.58 36.11
N PRO A 10 -4.60 -40.27 35.85
CA PRO A 10 -5.33 -39.58 34.77
C PRO A 10 -4.88 -40.07 33.40
N ASP A 11 -5.87 -40.21 32.51
CA ASP A 11 -5.72 -40.66 31.13
C ASP A 11 -4.73 -39.82 30.33
N PHE A 12 -3.52 -40.32 30.12
CA PHE A 12 -2.50 -39.75 29.25
C PHE A 12 -2.92 -39.64 27.77
N CYS A 13 -3.99 -40.31 27.37
CA CYS A 13 -4.47 -40.38 25.98
C CYS A 13 -5.17 -39.09 25.52
N VAL A 14 -5.71 -38.24 26.43
CA VAL A 14 -6.43 -37.01 26.07
C VAL A 14 -5.46 -35.87 25.77
N LEU A 15 -4.33 -35.82 26.45
CA LEU A 15 -3.32 -34.74 26.23
C LEU A 15 -2.60 -34.81 24.88
N TRP A 16 -2.43 -36.00 24.33
CA TRP A 16 -1.76 -36.17 23.01
C TRP A 16 -2.68 -35.79 21.85
N ARG A 17 -3.96 -35.98 21.97
CA ARG A 17 -4.95 -35.60 20.93
C ARG A 17 -5.07 -34.07 20.81
N SER A 18 -4.97 -33.34 21.91
CA SER A 18 -5.02 -31.87 21.92
C SER A 18 -3.77 -31.22 21.38
N ALA A 19 -2.58 -31.81 21.63
CA ALA A 19 -1.32 -31.30 21.12
C ALA A 19 -1.18 -31.52 19.60
N ALA A 20 -1.67 -32.65 19.07
CA ALA A 20 -1.67 -32.94 17.65
C ALA A 20 -2.63 -32.01 16.85
N ALA A 21 -3.79 -31.68 17.42
CA ALA A 21 -4.75 -30.77 16.81
C ALA A 21 -4.22 -29.32 16.79
N ALA A 22 -3.55 -28.87 17.85
CA ALA A 22 -2.92 -27.54 17.91
C ALA A 22 -1.74 -27.41 16.93
N ALA A 23 -0.91 -28.45 16.79
CA ALA A 23 0.19 -28.48 15.83
C ALA A 23 -0.32 -28.46 14.36
N LEU A 24 -1.43 -29.15 14.08
CA LEU A 24 -2.05 -29.16 12.75
C LEU A 24 -2.65 -27.79 12.39
N MET A 25 -3.25 -27.08 13.35
CA MET A 25 -3.76 -25.72 13.13
C MET A 25 -2.62 -24.69 12.91
N LEU A 26 -1.48 -24.84 13.58
CA LEU A 26 -0.33 -23.98 13.37
C LEU A 26 0.32 -24.23 11.99
N LEU A 27 0.30 -25.47 11.49
CA LEU A 27 0.80 -25.80 10.14
C LEU A 27 -0.15 -25.30 9.06
N LEU A 28 -1.46 -25.36 9.26
CA LEU A 28 -2.45 -24.82 8.31
C LEU A 28 -2.50 -23.28 8.32
N GLY A 29 -2.32 -22.65 9.49
CA GLY A 29 -2.19 -21.19 9.61
C GLY A 29 -0.94 -20.65 8.92
N GLY A 30 0.18 -21.35 8.95
CA GLY A 30 1.42 -20.96 8.26
C GLY A 30 1.33 -21.04 6.73
N TRP A 31 0.47 -21.88 6.19
CA TRP A 31 0.28 -22.02 4.74
C TRP A 31 -0.62 -20.93 4.14
N VAL A 32 -1.51 -20.33 4.93
CA VAL A 32 -2.39 -19.23 4.47
C VAL A 32 -1.60 -17.93 4.30
N PHE A 33 -0.52 -17.71 5.05
CA PHE A 33 0.37 -16.55 4.89
C PHE A 33 1.42 -16.68 3.78
N ALA A 34 1.58 -17.86 3.18
CA ALA A 34 2.54 -18.11 2.10
C ALA A 34 1.94 -17.95 0.70
N GLN A 35 0.63 -17.78 0.58
CA GLN A 35 -0.01 -17.38 -0.68
C GLN A 35 0.03 -15.86 -0.73
N GLY A 36 1.03 -15.31 -1.42
CA GLY A 36 1.09 -13.89 -1.76
C GLY A 36 -0.27 -13.42 -2.27
N LEU A 37 -0.60 -12.15 -2.03
CA LEU A 37 -1.86 -11.53 -2.40
C LEU A 37 -2.11 -11.77 -3.90
N ALA A 38 -2.81 -12.85 -4.24
CA ALA A 38 -3.20 -13.12 -5.63
C ALA A 38 -4.48 -12.34 -5.91
N PHE A 39 -4.46 -11.49 -6.92
CA PHE A 39 -5.68 -10.88 -7.42
C PHE A 39 -6.61 -11.95 -7.97
N SER A 40 -7.92 -11.82 -7.73
CA SER A 40 -8.88 -12.82 -8.19
C SER A 40 -8.97 -12.86 -9.72
N GLU A 41 -9.24 -14.04 -10.28
CA GLU A 41 -9.52 -14.18 -11.71
C GLU A 41 -10.69 -13.29 -12.16
N ALA A 42 -11.63 -13.00 -11.26
CA ALA A 42 -12.73 -12.09 -11.53
C ALA A 42 -12.27 -10.64 -11.68
N LEU A 43 -11.32 -10.18 -10.84
CA LEU A 43 -10.69 -8.86 -10.98
C LEU A 43 -9.89 -8.77 -12.28
N LEU A 44 -9.07 -9.77 -12.60
CA LEU A 44 -8.29 -9.80 -13.84
C LEU A 44 -9.22 -9.82 -15.08
N GLY A 45 -10.30 -10.59 -15.02
CA GLY A 45 -11.32 -10.61 -16.08
C GLY A 45 -12.10 -9.30 -16.19
N TRP A 46 -12.34 -8.60 -15.08
CA TRP A 46 -12.92 -7.26 -15.09
C TRP A 46 -11.96 -6.25 -15.75
N MET A 47 -10.67 -6.27 -15.40
CA MET A 47 -9.66 -5.41 -16.01
C MET A 47 -9.59 -5.61 -17.53
N GLU A 48 -9.63 -6.88 -17.99
CA GLU A 48 -9.60 -7.20 -19.41
C GLU A 48 -10.84 -6.67 -20.14
N ARG A 49 -12.04 -6.83 -19.56
CA ARG A 49 -13.29 -6.36 -20.18
C ARG A 49 -13.41 -4.85 -20.21
N GLU A 50 -12.94 -4.16 -19.15
CA GLU A 50 -13.11 -2.72 -19.01
C GLU A 50 -12.01 -1.94 -19.74
N TYR A 51 -10.77 -2.43 -19.67
CA TYR A 51 -9.59 -1.70 -20.13
C TYR A 51 -8.77 -2.46 -21.19
N GLY A 52 -9.12 -3.70 -21.49
CA GLY A 52 -8.45 -4.55 -22.47
C GLY A 52 -7.30 -5.40 -21.90
N VAL A 53 -6.80 -6.31 -22.75
CA VAL A 53 -5.78 -7.31 -22.40
C VAL A 53 -4.51 -6.66 -21.81
N ALA A 54 -4.04 -5.56 -22.39
CA ALA A 54 -2.83 -4.88 -21.91
C ALA A 54 -2.96 -4.35 -20.47
N ALA A 55 -4.17 -3.95 -20.05
CA ALA A 55 -4.45 -3.53 -18.69
C ALA A 55 -4.40 -4.71 -17.71
N ARG A 56 -5.00 -5.84 -18.09
CA ARG A 56 -4.88 -7.11 -17.35
C ARG A 56 -3.42 -7.50 -17.14
N ASP A 57 -2.61 -7.45 -18.20
CA ASP A 57 -1.19 -7.82 -18.14
C ASP A 57 -0.40 -6.89 -17.19
N ARG A 58 -0.68 -5.58 -17.16
CA ARG A 58 -0.07 -4.64 -16.20
C ARG A 58 -0.47 -4.96 -14.75
N VAL A 59 -1.71 -5.40 -14.50
CA VAL A 59 -2.14 -5.81 -13.16
C VAL A 59 -1.47 -7.12 -12.74
N ILE A 60 -1.26 -8.06 -13.67
CA ILE A 60 -0.48 -9.28 -13.41
C ILE A 60 0.98 -8.91 -13.06
N GLU A 61 1.60 -7.98 -13.79
CA GLU A 61 2.96 -7.51 -13.47
C GLU A 61 3.03 -6.86 -12.08
N LEU A 62 2.00 -6.09 -11.68
CA LEU A 62 1.90 -5.57 -10.31
C LEU A 62 1.81 -6.69 -9.27
N GLN A 63 1.00 -7.71 -9.53
CA GLN A 63 0.89 -8.89 -8.65
C GLN A 63 2.23 -9.60 -8.49
N GLU A 64 2.97 -9.80 -9.59
CA GLU A 64 4.30 -10.42 -9.56
C GLU A 64 5.30 -9.57 -8.76
N LEU A 65 5.26 -8.25 -8.91
CA LEU A 65 6.06 -7.31 -8.13
C LEU A 65 5.77 -7.45 -6.62
N ILE A 66 4.49 -7.51 -6.23
CA ILE A 66 4.08 -7.69 -4.83
C ILE A 66 4.53 -9.07 -4.32
N ALA A 67 4.33 -10.13 -5.09
CA ALA A 67 4.72 -11.49 -4.71
C ALA A 67 6.24 -11.64 -4.51
N ALA A 68 7.05 -10.89 -5.24
CA ALA A 68 8.51 -10.90 -5.10
C ALA A 68 9.01 -10.20 -3.82
N SER A 69 8.14 -9.55 -3.04
CA SER A 69 8.53 -8.70 -1.89
C SER A 69 9.36 -9.42 -0.83
N ALA A 70 9.09 -10.71 -0.59
CA ALA A 70 9.80 -11.51 0.43
C ALA A 70 11.30 -11.70 0.14
N GLN A 71 11.73 -11.58 -1.12
CA GLN A 71 13.13 -11.72 -1.55
C GLN A 71 13.83 -10.37 -1.76
N ILE A 72 13.15 -9.26 -1.49
CA ILE A 72 13.65 -7.91 -1.78
C ILE A 72 13.81 -7.14 -0.47
N SER A 73 14.95 -6.45 -0.29
CA SER A 73 15.13 -5.51 0.83
C SER A 73 14.09 -4.40 0.78
N GLU A 74 13.83 -3.75 1.90
CA GLU A 74 12.84 -2.67 1.95
C GLU A 74 13.22 -1.52 1.00
N SER A 75 14.49 -1.11 0.93
CA SER A 75 14.96 -0.14 -0.07
C SER A 75 14.70 -0.60 -1.50
N GLY A 76 14.95 -1.88 -1.79
CA GLY A 76 14.67 -2.45 -3.10
C GLY A 76 13.16 -2.48 -3.45
N ARG A 77 12.26 -2.59 -2.45
CA ARG A 77 10.82 -2.45 -2.66
C ARG A 77 10.46 -1.02 -3.07
N LEU A 78 11.01 -0.03 -2.35
CA LEU A 78 10.82 1.39 -2.69
C LEU A 78 11.24 1.68 -4.14
N GLU A 79 12.45 1.25 -4.52
CA GLU A 79 13.01 1.47 -5.85
C GLU A 79 12.16 0.82 -6.94
N ARG A 80 11.77 -0.45 -6.75
CA ARG A 80 10.98 -1.18 -7.75
C ARG A 80 9.58 -0.62 -7.90
N VAL A 81 8.91 -0.25 -6.81
CA VAL A 81 7.58 0.35 -6.85
C VAL A 81 7.64 1.73 -7.50
N ASN A 82 8.64 2.55 -7.15
CA ASN A 82 8.83 3.86 -7.78
C ASN A 82 9.04 3.71 -9.28
N ALA A 83 9.95 2.83 -9.72
CA ALA A 83 10.22 2.57 -11.11
C ALA A 83 9.02 1.98 -11.87
N PHE A 84 8.24 1.11 -11.22
CA PHE A 84 7.05 0.50 -11.81
C PHE A 84 6.02 1.55 -12.20
N PHE A 85 5.59 2.38 -11.25
CA PHE A 85 4.58 3.39 -11.53
C PHE A 85 5.10 4.54 -12.38
N ASN A 86 6.39 4.92 -12.27
CA ASN A 86 6.96 5.98 -13.10
C ASN A 86 7.06 5.63 -14.61
N ARG A 87 6.69 4.39 -15.02
CA ARG A 87 6.50 4.02 -16.44
C ARG A 87 5.13 4.42 -16.99
N VAL A 88 4.17 4.67 -16.11
CA VAL A 88 2.83 5.14 -16.49
C VAL A 88 2.95 6.55 -17.06
N SER A 89 2.16 6.87 -18.08
CA SER A 89 2.17 8.20 -18.69
C SER A 89 1.54 9.23 -17.74
N TYR A 90 2.02 10.48 -17.80
CA TYR A 90 1.37 11.58 -17.10
C TYR A 90 0.25 12.20 -17.95
N ASP A 91 -0.93 12.37 -17.35
CA ASP A 91 -2.02 13.15 -17.93
C ASP A 91 -2.92 13.68 -16.80
N SER A 92 -3.67 14.75 -17.07
CA SER A 92 -4.51 15.38 -16.06
C SER A 92 -5.84 14.64 -15.88
N ASP A 93 -6.42 14.73 -14.69
CA ASP A 93 -7.76 14.23 -14.36
C ASP A 93 -8.83 14.65 -15.35
N TYR A 94 -8.75 15.92 -15.81
CA TYR A 94 -9.71 16.42 -16.77
C TYR A 94 -9.63 15.67 -18.11
N ALA A 95 -8.42 15.34 -18.55
CA ALA A 95 -8.23 14.59 -19.80
C ALA A 95 -8.63 13.12 -19.67
N LEU A 96 -8.35 12.50 -18.51
CA LEU A 96 -8.61 11.07 -18.26
C LEU A 96 -10.06 10.79 -17.87
N TRP A 97 -10.67 11.65 -17.03
CA TRP A 97 -11.90 11.36 -16.30
C TRP A 97 -13.00 12.38 -16.53
N ASP A 98 -12.75 13.48 -17.28
CA ASP A 98 -13.64 14.64 -17.40
C ASP A 98 -14.06 15.23 -16.02
N GLN A 99 -13.13 15.16 -15.06
CA GLN A 99 -13.29 15.65 -13.70
C GLN A 99 -12.14 16.57 -13.33
N LYS A 100 -12.37 17.46 -12.37
CA LYS A 100 -11.37 18.45 -11.95
C LYS A 100 -10.33 17.83 -11.00
N ASP A 101 -10.75 16.85 -10.21
CA ASP A 101 -9.97 16.24 -9.14
C ASP A 101 -10.56 14.82 -8.90
N TYR A 102 -9.87 13.80 -9.38
CA TYR A 102 -10.29 12.40 -9.36
C TYR A 102 -9.14 11.51 -8.94
N TRP A 103 -9.19 10.97 -7.76
CA TRP A 103 -8.17 10.07 -7.24
C TRP A 103 -8.37 8.66 -7.77
N ALA A 104 -7.62 8.29 -8.81
CA ALA A 104 -7.71 6.98 -9.44
C ALA A 104 -7.07 5.89 -8.56
N THR A 105 -7.67 4.70 -8.59
CA THR A 105 -7.10 3.52 -7.92
C THR A 105 -5.93 2.95 -8.72
N PRO A 106 -5.04 2.12 -8.13
CA PRO A 106 -3.98 1.46 -8.87
C PRO A 106 -4.52 0.65 -10.07
N PHE A 107 -5.73 0.10 -9.97
CA PHE A 107 -6.36 -0.63 -11.06
C PHE A 107 -6.81 0.30 -12.19
N GLU A 108 -7.38 1.46 -11.87
CA GLU A 108 -7.73 2.47 -12.85
C GLU A 108 -6.49 3.05 -13.53
N VAL A 109 -5.46 3.40 -12.76
CA VAL A 109 -4.14 3.85 -13.27
C VAL A 109 -3.56 2.85 -14.26
N LEU A 110 -3.50 1.57 -13.87
CA LEU A 110 -3.01 0.51 -14.75
C LEU A 110 -3.99 0.19 -15.88
N GLY A 111 -5.27 0.47 -15.68
CA GLY A 111 -6.31 0.36 -16.71
C GLY A 111 -6.03 1.28 -17.87
N VAL A 112 -6.02 2.57 -17.62
CA VAL A 112 -5.80 3.59 -18.66
C VAL A 112 -4.33 3.79 -19.00
N ASN A 113 -3.40 3.29 -18.19
CA ASN A 113 -1.95 3.46 -18.28
C ASN A 113 -1.52 4.95 -18.30
N SER A 114 -2.25 5.77 -17.54
CA SER A 114 -1.99 7.18 -17.35
C SER A 114 -2.47 7.64 -15.99
N ALA A 115 -1.88 8.69 -15.43
CA ALA A 115 -2.13 9.16 -14.07
C ALA A 115 -1.68 10.61 -13.90
N ASP A 116 -2.21 11.32 -12.91
CA ASP A 116 -1.61 12.56 -12.42
C ASP A 116 -0.86 12.37 -11.09
N CYS A 117 -0.45 13.43 -10.42
CA CYS A 117 0.53 13.35 -9.34
C CYS A 117 0.03 12.56 -8.11
N GLU A 118 -1.23 12.76 -7.70
CA GLU A 118 -1.81 12.02 -6.57
C GLU A 118 -1.95 10.54 -6.84
N ASP A 119 -2.33 10.18 -8.05
CA ASP A 119 -2.52 8.79 -8.46
C ASP A 119 -1.22 7.99 -8.38
N TYR A 120 -0.08 8.60 -8.80
CA TYR A 120 1.23 7.99 -8.61
C TYR A 120 1.55 7.80 -7.13
N ALA A 121 1.36 8.83 -6.30
CA ALA A 121 1.70 8.79 -4.88
C ALA A 121 0.86 7.74 -4.15
N ILE A 122 -0.45 7.72 -4.39
CA ILE A 122 -1.40 6.79 -3.79
C ILE A 122 -1.16 5.35 -4.27
N SER A 123 -0.92 5.14 -5.56
CA SER A 123 -0.64 3.81 -6.10
C SER A 123 0.65 3.20 -5.51
N LYS A 124 1.71 4.01 -5.37
CA LYS A 124 2.95 3.59 -4.71
C LYS A 124 2.71 3.25 -3.24
N TYR A 125 1.93 4.07 -2.51
CA TYR A 125 1.58 3.87 -1.11
C TYR A 125 0.92 2.51 -0.88
N PHE A 126 -0.18 2.21 -1.57
CA PHE A 126 -0.90 0.94 -1.40
C PHE A 126 -0.07 -0.27 -1.83
N THR A 127 0.72 -0.14 -2.88
CA THR A 127 1.60 -1.22 -3.33
C THR A 127 2.68 -1.53 -2.29
N LEU A 128 3.31 -0.51 -1.69
CA LEU A 128 4.32 -0.71 -0.66
C LEU A 128 3.74 -1.35 0.60
N ILE A 129 2.53 -0.96 1.04
CA ILE A 129 1.82 -1.63 2.13
C ILE A 129 1.57 -3.11 1.78
N SER A 130 1.10 -3.39 0.56
CA SER A 130 0.88 -4.76 0.08
C SER A 130 2.17 -5.58 0.02
N MET A 131 3.33 -4.94 -0.13
CA MET A 131 4.66 -5.55 -0.05
C MET A 131 5.19 -5.66 1.38
N GLY A 132 4.41 -5.28 2.40
CA GLY A 132 4.77 -5.39 3.81
C GLY A 132 5.64 -4.25 4.35
N VAL A 133 5.64 -3.09 3.71
CA VAL A 133 6.18 -1.86 4.31
C VAL A 133 5.17 -1.35 5.32
N ASP A 134 5.65 -0.98 6.50
CA ASP A 134 4.83 -0.47 7.60
C ASP A 134 4.14 0.85 7.19
N GLU A 135 2.82 0.89 7.33
CA GLU A 135 1.99 2.04 6.96
C GLU A 135 2.38 3.30 7.74
N ASP A 136 2.79 3.18 8.98
CA ASP A 136 3.21 4.31 9.83
C ASP A 136 4.47 5.01 9.29
N ARG A 137 5.20 4.36 8.39
CA ARG A 137 6.39 4.88 7.72
C ARG A 137 6.11 5.52 6.37
N LEU A 138 4.86 5.51 5.92
CA LEU A 138 4.43 6.04 4.63
C LEU A 138 3.48 7.21 4.82
N ARG A 139 3.73 8.32 4.11
CA ARG A 139 2.83 9.48 4.09
C ARG A 139 2.69 10.01 2.67
N ILE A 140 1.46 10.07 2.19
CA ILE A 140 1.10 10.81 0.98
C ILE A 140 1.19 12.29 1.34
N THR A 141 2.02 13.05 0.63
CA THR A 141 2.38 14.41 1.01
C THR A 141 2.02 15.39 -0.09
N TYR A 142 1.12 16.31 0.25
CA TYR A 142 0.80 17.47 -0.59
C TYR A 142 1.88 18.52 -0.45
N VAL A 143 2.44 18.94 -1.58
CA VAL A 143 3.52 19.89 -1.66
C VAL A 143 3.21 21.00 -2.68
N LYS A 144 3.85 22.14 -2.54
CA LYS A 144 3.99 23.12 -3.62
C LYS A 144 5.27 22.82 -4.38
N SER A 145 5.17 22.48 -5.66
CA SER A 145 6.32 22.42 -6.56
C SER A 145 6.72 23.87 -6.94
N LEU A 146 7.96 24.25 -6.63
CA LEU A 146 8.49 25.56 -6.98
C LEU A 146 8.89 25.63 -8.46
N THR A 147 9.30 24.50 -9.02
CA THR A 147 9.70 24.40 -10.44
C THR A 147 8.50 24.54 -11.37
N LEU A 148 7.42 23.82 -11.08
CA LEU A 148 6.18 23.88 -11.86
C LEU A 148 5.30 25.07 -11.46
N ASN A 149 5.55 25.64 -10.28
CA ASN A 149 4.71 26.64 -9.63
C ASN A 149 3.24 26.17 -9.38
N GLU A 150 3.03 24.89 -9.20
CA GLU A 150 1.72 24.24 -9.02
C GLU A 150 1.68 23.38 -7.77
N ALA A 151 0.48 22.97 -7.37
CA ALA A 151 0.25 21.92 -6.41
C ALA A 151 0.81 20.61 -6.96
N HIS A 152 1.36 19.77 -6.06
CA HIS A 152 1.90 18.48 -6.43
C HIS A 152 1.75 17.49 -5.27
N MET A 153 1.76 16.20 -5.55
CA MET A 153 1.66 15.17 -4.54
C MET A 153 2.76 14.12 -4.70
N VAL A 154 3.40 13.76 -3.60
CA VAL A 154 4.48 12.78 -3.55
C VAL A 154 4.25 11.78 -2.43
N LEU A 155 4.95 10.64 -2.47
CA LEU A 155 5.00 9.71 -1.36
C LEU A 155 6.30 9.93 -0.57
N ALA A 156 6.17 10.20 0.73
CA ALA A 156 7.28 10.29 1.68
C ALA A 156 7.37 8.97 2.46
N TYR A 157 8.58 8.40 2.51
CA TYR A 157 8.91 7.21 3.28
C TYR A 157 9.88 7.57 4.40
N TYR A 158 9.54 7.23 5.64
CA TYR A 158 10.34 7.48 6.85
C TYR A 158 11.09 6.20 7.27
N PRO A 159 12.42 6.14 7.16
CA PRO A 159 13.20 4.99 7.63
C PRO A 159 13.03 4.71 9.14
N SER A 160 12.83 5.74 9.95
CA SER A 160 12.38 5.72 11.35
C SER A 160 11.57 6.98 11.65
N ALA A 161 10.93 7.07 12.82
CA ALA A 161 10.07 8.20 13.18
C ALA A 161 10.80 9.55 13.17
N GLU A 162 12.11 9.56 13.50
CA GLU A 162 12.94 10.76 13.55
C GLU A 162 13.85 10.94 12.33
N ALA A 163 13.82 9.98 11.39
CA ALA A 163 14.67 10.04 10.21
C ALA A 163 14.12 11.02 9.18
N GLU A 164 15.04 11.62 8.43
CA GLU A 164 14.69 12.36 7.23
C GLU A 164 13.98 11.45 6.22
N PRO A 165 12.80 11.85 5.71
CA PRO A 165 12.08 11.01 4.76
C PRO A 165 12.73 10.98 3.39
N LEU A 166 12.56 9.85 2.72
CA LEU A 166 12.88 9.66 1.31
C LEU A 166 11.64 9.96 0.47
N ILE A 167 11.81 10.71 -0.61
CA ILE A 167 10.72 11.14 -1.49
C ILE A 167 10.67 10.29 -2.74
N LEU A 168 9.53 9.64 -2.95
CA LEU A 168 9.17 8.92 -4.17
C LEU A 168 8.26 9.81 -4.99
N ASP A 169 8.73 10.21 -6.17
CA ASP A 169 8.07 11.19 -7.03
C ASP A 169 7.97 10.66 -8.46
N ASN A 170 6.99 11.16 -9.23
CA ASN A 170 6.88 10.87 -10.66
C ASN A 170 7.70 11.88 -11.53
N LEU A 171 8.02 13.05 -10.98
CA LEU A 171 8.83 14.06 -11.67
C LEU A 171 10.32 13.69 -11.75
N THR A 172 10.77 12.77 -10.89
CA THR A 172 12.14 12.26 -10.91
C THR A 172 12.17 10.75 -10.72
N GLY A 173 12.99 10.05 -11.48
CA GLY A 173 13.18 8.60 -11.33
C GLY A 173 13.91 8.20 -10.04
N ASN A 174 14.67 9.14 -9.44
CA ASN A 174 15.49 8.88 -8.26
C ASN A 174 14.70 9.14 -6.98
N ILE A 175 14.82 8.23 -6.02
CA ILE A 175 14.38 8.44 -4.65
C ILE A 175 15.42 9.30 -3.95
N GLN A 176 15.03 10.45 -3.39
CA GLN A 176 15.93 11.43 -2.79
C GLN A 176 15.50 11.80 -1.37
N PRO A 177 16.44 12.13 -0.46
CA PRO A 177 16.11 12.73 0.82
C PRO A 177 15.32 14.03 0.66
N ALA A 178 14.40 14.31 1.57
CA ALA A 178 13.55 15.51 1.51
C ALA A 178 14.35 16.82 1.53
N GLY A 179 15.50 16.87 2.18
CA GLY A 179 16.39 18.03 2.22
C GLY A 179 17.04 18.33 0.86
N GLU A 180 17.20 17.33 0.00
CA GLU A 180 17.71 17.49 -1.36
C GLU A 180 16.62 17.99 -2.34
N ARG A 181 15.32 17.77 -2.00
CA ARG A 181 14.18 18.22 -2.79
C ARG A 181 13.82 19.66 -2.42
N THR A 182 14.75 20.57 -2.70
CA THR A 182 14.58 22.01 -2.43
C THR A 182 13.53 22.67 -3.32
N ASP A 183 13.14 22.00 -4.39
CA ASP A 183 12.06 22.34 -5.31
C ASP A 183 10.67 22.10 -4.72
N LEU A 184 10.53 21.34 -3.61
CA LEU A 184 9.26 20.99 -2.98
C LEU A 184 9.10 21.71 -1.63
N VAL A 185 7.92 22.28 -1.41
CA VAL A 185 7.52 22.88 -0.12
C VAL A 185 6.33 22.11 0.42
N PRO A 186 6.47 21.28 1.47
CA PRO A 186 5.38 20.51 2.02
C PRO A 186 4.34 21.39 2.71
N VAL A 187 3.08 20.99 2.62
CA VAL A 187 1.92 21.69 3.19
C VAL A 187 1.24 20.81 4.24
N TYR A 188 0.83 19.63 3.85
CA TYR A 188 0.29 18.60 4.74
C TYR A 188 0.61 17.20 4.20
N SER A 189 0.51 16.20 5.09
CA SER A 189 0.62 14.79 4.70
C SER A 189 -0.42 13.96 5.44
N PHE A 190 -0.71 12.78 4.90
CA PHE A 190 -1.66 11.83 5.50
C PHE A 190 -1.27 10.40 5.14
N ASN A 191 -1.84 9.45 5.87
CA ASN A 191 -1.84 8.03 5.55
C ASN A 191 -3.26 7.45 5.76
N GLY A 192 -3.39 6.14 5.93
CA GLY A 192 -4.69 5.51 6.16
C GLY A 192 -5.43 5.99 7.41
N ALA A 193 -4.70 6.42 8.44
CA ALA A 193 -5.25 6.79 9.73
C ALA A 193 -5.13 8.28 10.05
N ASP A 194 -3.99 8.89 9.75
CA ASP A 194 -3.56 10.14 10.36
C ASP A 194 -3.34 11.28 9.35
N LEU A 195 -3.50 12.51 9.83
CA LEU A 195 -3.26 13.76 9.08
C LEU A 195 -2.27 14.65 9.84
N TRP A 196 -1.24 15.15 9.14
CA TRP A 196 -0.21 16.05 9.67
C TRP A 196 -0.16 17.35 8.87
N LEU A 197 0.02 18.48 9.56
CA LEU A 197 0.46 19.73 8.93
C LEU A 197 1.98 19.80 8.93
N ALA A 198 2.56 20.19 7.81
CA ALA A 198 4.01 20.33 7.71
C ALA A 198 4.51 21.48 8.61
N VAL A 199 5.54 21.20 9.38
CA VAL A 199 6.28 22.20 10.17
C VAL A 199 7.53 22.65 9.39
N ASN A 200 8.16 21.71 8.70
CA ASN A 200 9.29 21.92 7.79
C ASN A 200 9.34 20.76 6.77
N ARG A 201 10.42 20.66 5.98
CA ARG A 201 10.58 19.61 4.97
C ARG A 201 10.70 18.19 5.54
N MET A 202 11.09 18.06 6.80
CA MET A 202 11.38 16.76 7.43
C MET A 202 10.34 16.36 8.46
N ASP A 203 9.53 17.30 8.93
CA ASP A 203 8.66 17.08 10.09
C ASP A 203 7.26 17.67 9.89
N GLY A 204 6.27 17.01 10.49
CA GLY A 204 4.86 17.42 10.49
C GLY A 204 4.21 17.22 11.84
N LYS A 205 3.34 18.14 12.23
CA LYS A 205 2.54 18.05 13.45
C LYS A 205 1.22 17.33 13.15
N LYS A 206 0.97 16.19 13.81
CA LYS A 206 -0.33 15.50 13.74
C LYS A 206 -1.45 16.44 14.21
N VAL A 207 -2.49 16.59 13.38
CA VAL A 207 -3.61 17.51 13.63
C VAL A 207 -4.97 16.82 13.62
N GLY A 208 -5.02 15.54 13.31
CA GLY A 208 -6.26 14.76 13.31
C GLY A 208 -6.15 13.47 12.51
N ASP A 209 -7.32 12.94 12.21
CA ASP A 209 -7.49 11.73 11.43
C ASP A 209 -7.65 12.06 9.95
N ALA A 210 -7.18 11.16 9.07
CA ALA A 210 -7.28 11.28 7.60
C ALA A 210 -8.75 11.27 7.11
N ASP A 211 -9.67 10.77 7.92
CA ASP A 211 -11.11 10.79 7.65
C ASP A 211 -11.71 12.20 7.43
N ARG A 212 -10.96 13.25 7.68
CA ARG A 212 -11.34 14.61 7.34
C ARG A 212 -11.20 14.94 5.85
N LEU A 213 -10.49 14.09 5.11
CA LEU A 213 -10.29 14.23 3.67
C LEU A 213 -11.35 13.43 2.92
N SER A 214 -12.38 14.10 2.42
CA SER A 214 -13.52 13.46 1.74
C SER A 214 -13.12 12.68 0.49
N LEU A 215 -12.12 13.15 -0.27
CA LEU A 215 -11.58 12.46 -1.44
C LEU A 215 -10.88 11.16 -1.02
N TRP A 216 -10.14 11.17 0.08
CA TRP A 216 -9.50 9.98 0.64
C TRP A 216 -10.51 8.91 1.03
N GLN A 217 -11.59 9.27 1.72
CA GLN A 217 -12.67 8.34 2.06
C GLN A 217 -13.35 7.75 0.81
N ALA A 218 -13.67 8.60 -0.16
CA ALA A 218 -14.29 8.16 -1.41
C ALA A 218 -13.37 7.20 -2.18
N TYR A 219 -12.07 7.51 -2.21
CA TYR A 219 -11.03 6.68 -2.80
C TYR A 219 -10.95 5.30 -2.13
N GLN A 220 -10.82 5.24 -0.80
CA GLN A 220 -10.75 3.98 -0.04
C GLN A 220 -11.98 3.09 -0.29
N ALA A 221 -13.18 3.70 -0.28
CA ALA A 221 -14.41 2.96 -0.56
C ALA A 221 -14.44 2.43 -2.01
N LYS A 222 -13.89 3.15 -2.97
CA LYS A 222 -13.77 2.72 -4.37
C LYS A 222 -12.79 1.56 -4.50
N LEU A 223 -11.60 1.66 -3.93
CA LEU A 223 -10.59 0.61 -3.95
C LEU A 223 -11.12 -0.69 -3.33
N MET A 224 -11.79 -0.61 -2.17
CA MET A 224 -12.40 -1.78 -1.52
C MET A 224 -13.43 -2.46 -2.41
N ARG A 225 -14.27 -1.69 -3.11
CA ARG A 225 -15.26 -2.28 -4.06
C ARG A 225 -14.58 -3.01 -5.22
N GLN A 226 -13.49 -2.45 -5.76
CA GLN A 226 -12.75 -3.08 -6.86
C GLN A 226 -12.06 -4.37 -6.40
N MET A 227 -11.46 -4.36 -5.20
CA MET A 227 -10.83 -5.56 -4.63
C MET A 227 -11.84 -6.65 -4.27
N ALA A 228 -13.08 -6.29 -3.96
CA ALA A 228 -14.16 -7.25 -3.67
C ALA A 228 -14.78 -7.88 -4.93
N VAL A 229 -14.35 -7.49 -6.13
CA VAL A 229 -14.84 -8.11 -7.38
C VAL A 229 -14.47 -9.59 -7.39
N GLY A 230 -15.49 -10.46 -7.27
CA GLY A 230 -15.34 -11.93 -7.36
C GLY A 230 -14.91 -12.63 -6.07
N GLN A 231 -15.06 -11.96 -4.90
CA GLN A 231 -15.03 -12.63 -3.59
C GLN A 231 -16.36 -13.29 -3.27
#